data_77ee6d822edae1e8d4b4faf983f6a9ee
#
_entry.id   77ee6d822edae1e8d4b4faf983f6a9ee
#
_cell.length_a   1.000
_cell.length_b   1.000
_cell.length_c   1.000
_cell.angle_alpha   90.00
_cell.angle_beta   90.00
_cell.angle_gamma   90.00
#
_symmetry.space_group_name_H-M   'P 1'
#
loop_
_entity.id
_entity.type
_entity.pdbx_description
1 polymer ?
#
loop_
_entity_poly.entity_id
_entity_poly.type
_entity_poly.pdbx_seq_one_letter_code
_entity_poly.pdbx_strand_id
1 'polypeptide(L)'
;MKYALLEFAFDTVKKFHSEEYRRMLIINRSQAYKWSGEQQRALDILTLEDWSACDDRFKLAVRVIGGDFDGAAVLMANVGEKEISQTAYRDWPLFQEFQRSRAFLNAYETKFGEPFDLLDAEITETDLAERTPEGATSPEAPPTDGPADPMPT
;
A
#
# COMPACT_ATOMS: atom_id res chain seq x y z
N MET A 1 20.96 -2.01 -10.68
CA MET A 1 21.33 -1.37 -11.95
C MET A 1 20.19 -0.63 -12.66
N LYS A 2 18.94 -1.05 -12.56
CA LYS A 2 17.80 -0.38 -13.26
C LYS A 2 17.55 1.09 -12.82
N TYR A 3 17.90 1.44 -11.60
CA TYR A 3 17.63 2.76 -11.02
C TYR A 3 18.70 3.82 -11.29
N ALA A 4 19.94 3.40 -11.53
CA ALA A 4 21.04 4.30 -11.89
C ALA A 4 20.80 5.06 -13.21
N LEU A 5 20.07 4.44 -14.14
CA LEU A 5 19.70 5.05 -15.41
C LEU A 5 18.68 6.18 -15.24
N LEU A 6 17.72 6.02 -14.32
CA LEU A 6 16.73 7.06 -13.99
C LEU A 6 17.38 8.26 -13.30
N GLU A 7 18.34 7.99 -12.42
CA GLU A 7 19.11 9.04 -11.74
C GLU A 7 19.95 9.84 -12.72
N PHE A 8 20.69 9.15 -13.60
CA PHE A 8 21.47 9.78 -14.65
C PHE A 8 20.60 10.61 -15.61
N ALA A 9 19.45 10.08 -16.01
CA ALA A 9 18.52 10.80 -16.89
C ALA A 9 17.98 12.08 -16.24
N PHE A 10 17.66 12.02 -14.94
CA PHE A 10 17.17 13.18 -14.20
C PHE A 10 18.22 14.28 -14.06
N ASP A 11 19.46 13.92 -13.73
CA ASP A 11 20.56 14.87 -13.53
C ASP A 11 21.05 15.50 -14.86
N THR A 12 20.84 14.79 -15.98
CA THR A 12 21.27 15.25 -17.31
C THR A 12 20.24 16.16 -17.96
N VAL A 13 18.95 16.02 -17.63
CA VAL A 13 17.87 16.85 -18.20
C VAL A 13 17.80 18.19 -17.47
N LYS A 14 18.42 19.21 -18.03
CA LYS A 14 18.41 20.57 -17.47
C LYS A 14 17.18 21.40 -17.85
N LYS A 15 16.34 20.92 -18.76
CA LYS A 15 15.17 21.65 -19.27
C LYS A 15 14.03 20.68 -19.52
N PHE A 16 12.94 20.83 -18.76
CA PHE A 16 11.73 20.04 -18.94
C PHE A 16 10.75 20.77 -19.87
N HIS A 17 10.07 20.05 -20.73
CA HIS A 17 9.09 20.61 -21.65
C HIS A 17 7.79 21.04 -20.93
N SER A 18 7.50 20.45 -19.76
CA SER A 18 6.37 20.84 -18.92
C SER A 18 6.65 20.55 -17.44
N GLU A 19 6.00 21.31 -16.56
CA GLU A 19 6.05 21.08 -15.10
C GLU A 19 5.46 19.72 -14.72
N GLU A 20 4.44 19.27 -15.41
CA GLU A 20 3.83 17.96 -15.22
C GLU A 20 4.85 16.82 -15.45
N TYR A 21 5.59 16.91 -16.54
CA TYR A 21 6.64 15.93 -16.86
C TYR A 21 7.77 15.95 -15.82
N ARG A 22 8.19 17.13 -15.37
CA ARG A 22 9.18 17.28 -14.31
C ARG A 22 8.71 16.61 -13.01
N ARG A 23 7.49 16.85 -12.59
CA ARG A 23 6.89 16.24 -11.39
C ARG A 23 6.78 14.73 -11.49
N MET A 24 6.39 14.22 -12.64
CA MET A 24 6.36 12.78 -12.89
C MET A 24 7.75 12.13 -12.75
N LEU A 25 8.79 12.79 -13.24
CA LEU A 25 10.17 12.31 -13.09
C LEU A 25 10.64 12.33 -11.63
N ILE A 26 10.26 13.35 -10.84
CA ILE A 26 10.55 13.41 -9.41
C ILE A 26 9.89 12.24 -8.66
N ILE A 27 8.62 11.95 -8.95
CA ILE A 27 7.91 10.82 -8.37
C ILE A 27 8.59 9.49 -8.74
N ASN A 28 8.92 9.28 -10.00
CA ASN A 28 9.59 8.07 -10.46
C ASN A 28 10.97 7.88 -9.81
N ARG A 29 11.73 8.96 -9.65
CA ARG A 29 13.03 8.96 -8.96
C ARG A 29 12.85 8.63 -7.48
N SER A 30 11.90 9.25 -6.81
CA SER A 30 11.60 8.96 -5.41
C SER A 30 11.20 7.50 -5.20
N GLN A 31 10.35 6.96 -6.07
CA GLN A 31 9.97 5.56 -6.05
C GLN A 31 11.18 4.63 -6.25
N ALA A 32 12.09 4.97 -7.17
CA ALA A 32 13.31 4.20 -7.41
C ALA A 32 14.21 4.14 -6.15
N TYR A 33 14.37 5.24 -5.42
CA TYR A 33 15.08 5.25 -4.15
C TYR A 33 14.41 4.40 -3.08
N LYS A 34 13.08 4.50 -2.96
CA LYS A 34 12.33 3.65 -2.04
C LYS A 34 12.58 2.16 -2.30
N TRP A 35 12.54 1.72 -3.55
CA TRP A 35 12.80 0.34 -3.93
C TRP A 35 14.26 -0.09 -3.76
N SER A 36 15.18 0.85 -3.77
CA SER A 36 16.60 0.59 -3.46
C SER A 36 16.88 0.52 -1.95
N GLY A 37 15.84 0.69 -1.10
CA GLY A 37 16.00 0.72 0.35
C GLY A 37 16.42 2.08 0.92
N GLU A 38 16.48 3.11 0.08
CA GLU A 38 16.85 4.48 0.46
C GLU A 38 15.61 5.34 0.78
N GLN A 39 14.79 4.86 1.73
CA GLN A 39 13.50 5.48 2.07
C GLN A 39 13.63 6.95 2.44
N GLN A 40 14.63 7.32 3.24
CA GLN A 40 14.81 8.71 3.66
C GLN A 40 15.11 9.61 2.45
N ARG A 41 15.96 9.16 1.55
CA ARG A 41 16.28 9.90 0.32
C ARG A 41 15.08 10.08 -0.59
N ALA A 42 14.23 9.06 -0.67
CA ALA A 42 12.96 9.14 -1.40
C ALA A 42 12.06 10.25 -0.84
N LEU A 43 11.93 10.33 0.47
CA LEU A 43 11.12 11.36 1.13
C LEU A 43 11.75 12.76 1.00
N ASP A 44 13.06 12.89 1.15
CA ASP A 44 13.78 14.17 1.04
C ASP A 44 13.53 14.81 -0.34
N ILE A 45 13.56 14.03 -1.41
CA ILE A 45 13.30 14.53 -2.77
C ILE A 45 11.87 15.06 -2.89
N LEU A 46 10.89 14.37 -2.32
CA LEU A 46 9.50 14.81 -2.37
C LEU A 46 9.26 16.10 -1.57
N THR A 47 9.98 16.30 -0.46
CA THR A 47 9.84 17.51 0.37
C THR A 47 10.44 18.76 -0.27
N LEU A 48 11.28 18.64 -1.28
CA LEU A 48 11.84 19.77 -2.02
C LEU A 48 10.83 20.44 -2.97
N GLU A 49 9.68 19.78 -3.20
CA GLU A 49 8.65 20.27 -4.12
C GLU A 49 7.39 20.71 -3.38
N ASP A 50 6.75 21.74 -3.90
CA ASP A 50 5.40 22.12 -3.46
C ASP A 50 4.34 21.38 -4.28
N TRP A 51 3.67 20.45 -3.64
CA TRP A 51 2.60 19.64 -4.24
C TRP A 51 1.20 20.23 -4.00
N SER A 52 1.06 21.31 -3.27
CA SER A 52 -0.23 21.88 -2.86
C SER A 52 -1.11 22.28 -4.04
N ALA A 53 -0.50 22.88 -5.06
CA ALA A 53 -1.18 23.34 -6.27
C ALA A 53 -1.23 22.30 -7.41
N CYS A 54 -0.80 21.06 -7.15
CA CYS A 54 -0.81 20.00 -8.15
C CYS A 54 -2.16 19.28 -8.23
N ASP A 55 -2.38 18.60 -9.35
CA ASP A 55 -3.50 17.67 -9.50
C ASP A 55 -3.47 16.57 -8.45
N ASP A 56 -4.63 16.08 -8.05
CA ASP A 56 -4.74 15.07 -7.00
C ASP A 56 -4.03 13.76 -7.32
N ARG A 57 -3.83 13.43 -8.61
CA ARG A 57 -3.02 12.27 -9.03
C ARG A 57 -1.56 12.34 -8.55
N PHE A 58 -0.95 13.53 -8.55
CA PHE A 58 0.41 13.71 -8.04
C PHE A 58 0.46 13.64 -6.52
N LYS A 59 -0.52 14.27 -5.85
CA LYS A 59 -0.65 14.21 -4.39
C LYS A 59 -0.87 12.77 -3.92
N LEU A 60 -1.68 12.00 -4.65
CA LEU A 60 -1.89 10.57 -4.42
C LEU A 60 -0.57 9.80 -4.48
N ALA A 61 0.22 9.99 -5.54
CA ALA A 61 1.52 9.34 -5.70
C ALA A 61 2.48 9.68 -4.55
N VAL A 62 2.56 10.94 -4.15
CA VAL A 62 3.39 11.41 -3.03
C VAL A 62 2.99 10.73 -1.72
N ARG A 63 1.68 10.62 -1.42
CA ARG A 63 1.20 9.95 -0.22
C ARG A 63 1.49 8.46 -0.24
N VAL A 64 1.32 7.79 -1.38
CA VAL A 64 1.65 6.37 -1.54
C VAL A 64 3.14 6.11 -1.29
N ILE A 65 4.04 6.92 -1.86
CA ILE A 65 5.48 6.78 -1.60
C ILE A 65 5.80 7.03 -0.14
N GLY A 66 5.14 8.01 0.48
CA GLY A 66 5.30 8.35 1.90
C GLY A 66 4.69 7.33 2.87
N GLY A 67 3.92 6.36 2.38
CA GLY A 67 3.25 5.36 3.23
C GLY A 67 1.97 5.86 3.91
N ASP A 68 1.49 7.06 3.57
CA ASP A 68 0.21 7.60 4.05
C ASP A 68 -0.94 7.02 3.22
N PHE A 69 -1.28 5.77 3.47
CA PHE A 69 -2.28 5.03 2.69
C PHE A 69 -3.71 5.51 2.97
N ASP A 70 -4.01 5.98 4.16
CA ASP A 70 -5.32 6.55 4.48
C ASP A 70 -5.54 7.87 3.72
N GLY A 71 -4.56 8.75 3.74
CA GLY A 71 -4.61 9.98 2.94
C GLY A 71 -4.61 9.73 1.43
N ALA A 72 -3.92 8.69 0.97
CA ALA A 72 -3.94 8.26 -0.42
C ALA A 72 -5.34 7.76 -0.84
N ALA A 73 -6.01 6.97 0.00
CA ALA A 73 -7.36 6.46 -0.25
C ALA A 73 -8.40 7.59 -0.40
N VAL A 74 -8.29 8.64 0.42
CA VAL A 74 -9.14 9.84 0.29
C VAL A 74 -8.92 10.51 -1.07
N LEU A 75 -7.68 10.69 -1.49
CA LEU A 75 -7.38 11.29 -2.80
C LEU A 75 -7.83 10.40 -3.96
N MET A 76 -7.73 9.08 -3.82
CA MET A 76 -8.19 8.13 -4.82
C MET A 76 -9.67 8.32 -5.18
N ALA A 77 -10.51 8.71 -4.21
CA ALA A 77 -11.92 9.00 -4.47
C ALA A 77 -12.12 10.20 -5.41
N ASN A 78 -11.21 11.18 -5.38
CA ASN A 78 -11.30 12.42 -6.15
C ASN A 78 -10.63 12.33 -7.53
N VAL A 79 -9.63 11.45 -7.69
CA VAL A 79 -8.91 11.29 -8.97
C VAL A 79 -9.83 10.65 -10.01
N GLY A 80 -9.98 11.29 -11.17
CA GLY A 80 -10.82 10.79 -12.26
C GLY A 80 -10.21 9.55 -12.96
N GLU A 81 -11.06 8.72 -13.56
CA GLU A 81 -10.61 7.54 -14.33
C GLU A 81 -9.80 7.91 -15.57
N LYS A 82 -9.96 9.12 -16.09
CA LYS A 82 -9.13 9.63 -17.20
C LYS A 82 -7.71 9.98 -16.77
N GLU A 83 -7.52 10.24 -15.48
CA GLU A 83 -6.21 10.59 -14.90
C GLU A 83 -5.46 9.35 -14.43
N ILE A 84 -6.15 8.45 -13.70
CA ILE A 84 -5.66 7.14 -13.29
C ILE A 84 -6.77 6.12 -13.53
N SER A 85 -6.58 5.27 -14.51
CA SER A 85 -7.55 4.22 -14.85
C SER A 85 -7.56 3.11 -13.81
N GLN A 86 -8.64 2.33 -13.79
CA GLN A 86 -8.74 1.12 -12.97
C GLN A 86 -7.57 0.17 -13.20
N THR A 87 -7.17 -0.03 -14.46
CA THR A 87 -6.00 -0.83 -14.85
C THR A 87 -4.70 -0.27 -14.28
N ALA A 88 -4.54 1.06 -14.26
CA ALA A 88 -3.35 1.68 -13.70
C ALA A 88 -3.22 1.42 -12.18
N TYR A 89 -4.32 1.42 -11.44
CA TYR A 89 -4.30 1.04 -10.02
C TYR A 89 -3.86 -0.41 -9.80
N ARG A 90 -4.10 -1.30 -10.76
CA ARG A 90 -3.69 -2.71 -10.72
C ARG A 90 -2.23 -2.91 -11.12
N ASP A 91 -1.81 -2.27 -12.21
CA ASP A 91 -0.57 -2.62 -12.91
C ASP A 91 0.60 -1.71 -12.59
N TRP A 92 0.36 -0.49 -12.10
CA TRP A 92 1.46 0.42 -11.80
C TRP A 92 2.21 -0.01 -10.55
N PRO A 93 3.53 -0.20 -10.67
CA PRO A 93 4.37 -0.60 -9.55
C PRO A 93 4.30 0.36 -8.35
N LEU A 94 3.96 1.62 -8.59
CA LEU A 94 3.73 2.64 -7.56
C LEU A 94 2.71 2.18 -6.51
N PHE A 95 1.67 1.46 -6.93
CA PHE A 95 0.56 1.09 -6.07
C PHE A 95 0.71 -0.26 -5.38
N GLN A 96 1.77 -1.04 -5.65
CA GLN A 96 1.93 -2.40 -5.11
C GLN A 96 1.81 -2.51 -3.59
N GLU A 97 2.45 -1.60 -2.85
CA GLU A 97 2.32 -1.59 -1.39
C GLU A 97 0.93 -1.08 -0.95
N PHE A 98 0.44 -0.05 -1.62
CA PHE A 98 -0.87 0.53 -1.35
C PHE A 98 -2.00 -0.47 -1.57
N GLN A 99 -1.95 -1.28 -2.64
CA GLN A 99 -2.92 -2.34 -2.96
C GLN A 99 -3.12 -3.34 -1.81
N ARG A 100 -2.10 -3.57 -0.99
CA ARG A 100 -2.15 -4.48 0.16
C ARG A 100 -2.77 -3.83 1.41
N SER A 101 -2.99 -2.53 1.41
CA SER A 101 -3.58 -1.82 2.53
C SER A 101 -5.10 -1.94 2.54
N ARG A 102 -5.68 -1.99 3.73
CA ARG A 102 -7.12 -1.97 3.91
C ARG A 102 -7.76 -0.68 3.36
N ALA A 103 -7.05 0.44 3.49
CA ALA A 103 -7.48 1.72 2.98
C ALA A 103 -7.69 1.68 1.46
N PHE A 104 -6.76 1.09 0.71
CA PHE A 104 -6.90 0.89 -0.72
C PHE A 104 -8.07 -0.02 -1.08
N LEU A 105 -8.18 -1.18 -0.45
CA LEU A 105 -9.22 -2.17 -0.77
C LEU A 105 -10.62 -1.56 -0.62
N ASN A 106 -10.86 -0.84 0.47
CA ASN A 106 -12.13 -0.17 0.71
C ASN A 106 -12.39 0.97 -0.30
N ALA A 107 -11.36 1.77 -0.60
CA ALA A 107 -11.48 2.87 -1.56
C ALA A 107 -11.71 2.36 -2.99
N TYR A 108 -11.05 1.27 -3.37
CA TYR A 108 -11.20 0.64 -4.68
C TYR A 108 -12.62 0.10 -4.87
N GLU A 109 -13.12 -0.69 -3.92
CA GLU A 109 -14.49 -1.23 -3.95
C GLU A 109 -15.54 -0.12 -4.00
N THR A 110 -15.35 0.94 -3.19
CA THR A 110 -16.26 2.10 -3.19
C THR A 110 -16.25 2.82 -4.53
N LYS A 111 -15.08 2.96 -5.16
CA LYS A 111 -14.91 3.71 -6.40
C LYS A 111 -15.40 2.95 -7.63
N PHE A 112 -15.08 1.67 -7.73
CA PHE A 112 -15.30 0.85 -8.93
C PHE A 112 -16.48 -0.13 -8.77
N GLY A 113 -17.05 -0.28 -7.57
CA GLY A 113 -18.19 -1.14 -7.31
C GLY A 113 -17.87 -2.64 -7.31
N GLU A 114 -16.59 -3.00 -7.31
CA GLU A 114 -16.11 -4.38 -7.27
C GLU A 114 -14.88 -4.51 -6.35
N PRO A 115 -14.72 -5.65 -5.68
CA PRO A 115 -13.54 -5.87 -4.83
C PRO A 115 -12.27 -5.95 -5.68
N PHE A 116 -11.16 -5.46 -5.10
CA PHE A 116 -9.85 -5.64 -5.73
C PHE A 116 -9.36 -7.07 -5.53
N ASP A 117 -9.03 -7.74 -6.63
CA ASP A 117 -8.51 -9.11 -6.59
C ASP A 117 -6.99 -9.09 -6.39
N LEU A 118 -6.56 -9.60 -5.24
CA LEU A 118 -5.16 -9.72 -4.85
C LEU A 118 -4.50 -11.02 -5.35
N LEU A 119 -5.09 -11.72 -6.33
CA LEU A 119 -4.66 -13.06 -6.76
C LEU A 119 -3.17 -13.17 -7.13
N ASP A 120 -2.50 -12.05 -7.43
CA ASP A 120 -1.07 -12.02 -7.75
C ASP A 120 -0.19 -11.41 -6.65
N ALA A 121 -0.76 -10.99 -5.52
CA ALA A 121 0.03 -10.53 -4.39
C ALA A 121 0.34 -11.71 -3.48
N GLU A 122 1.61 -12.10 -3.36
CA GLU A 122 2.07 -13.03 -2.32
C GLU A 122 1.59 -12.53 -0.96
N ILE A 123 0.52 -13.14 -0.45
CA ILE A 123 0.05 -12.94 0.92
C ILE A 123 1.13 -13.56 1.80
N THR A 124 1.96 -12.73 2.43
CA THR A 124 2.88 -13.22 3.44
C THR A 124 2.06 -13.78 4.61
N GLU A 125 2.48 -14.92 5.15
CA GLU A 125 1.77 -15.61 6.25
C GLU A 125 1.49 -14.71 7.48
N THR A 126 2.18 -13.59 7.58
CA THR A 126 1.98 -12.56 8.62
C THR A 126 0.61 -11.88 8.52
N ASP A 127 0.07 -11.68 7.31
CA ASP A 127 -1.24 -11.06 7.12
C ASP A 127 -2.40 -12.00 7.49
N LEU A 128 -2.15 -13.31 7.52
CA LEU A 128 -3.13 -14.32 7.94
C LEU A 128 -3.23 -14.43 9.48
N ALA A 129 -2.15 -14.13 10.22
CA ALA A 129 -2.13 -14.22 11.68
C ALA A 129 -2.99 -13.14 12.36
N GLU A 130 -3.18 -11.97 11.74
CA GLU A 130 -4.04 -10.90 12.26
C GLU A 130 -5.55 -11.13 12.00
N ARG A 131 -5.90 -12.14 11.23
CA ARG A 131 -7.31 -12.47 10.92
C ARG A 131 -7.94 -13.50 11.83
N THR A 132 -7.26 -13.98 12.89
CA THR A 132 -7.86 -14.91 13.85
C THR A 132 -8.80 -14.13 14.77
N PRO A 133 -10.12 -14.34 14.73
CA PRO A 133 -11.00 -13.74 15.71
C PRO A 133 -10.69 -14.34 17.09
N GLU A 134 -10.34 -13.51 18.04
CA GLU A 134 -10.40 -13.87 19.46
C GLU A 134 -11.83 -14.28 19.80
N GLY A 135 -12.03 -15.57 20.04
CA GLY A 135 -13.35 -16.06 20.44
C GLY A 135 -13.55 -17.55 20.20
N ALA A 136 -12.55 -18.39 20.34
CA ALA A 136 -12.76 -19.82 20.51
C ALA A 136 -12.64 -20.17 21.99
N THR A 137 -13.78 -20.13 22.69
CA THR A 137 -13.96 -20.72 24.02
C THR A 137 -13.59 -22.19 23.96
N SER A 138 -12.58 -22.60 24.76
CA SER A 138 -12.25 -24.01 24.99
C SER A 138 -13.49 -24.77 25.49
N PRO A 139 -13.79 -25.93 24.96
CA PRO A 139 -14.78 -26.81 25.57
C PRO A 139 -14.24 -27.36 26.90
N GLU A 140 -15.01 -27.09 27.96
CA GLU A 140 -14.86 -27.61 29.28
C GLU A 140 -14.86 -29.15 29.24
N ALA A 141 -13.82 -29.79 29.85
CA ALA A 141 -13.75 -31.22 29.96
C ALA A 141 -14.79 -31.75 30.95
N PRO A 142 -15.44 -32.90 30.70
CA PRO A 142 -16.43 -33.47 31.60
C PRO A 142 -15.76 -33.97 32.88
N PRO A 143 -16.45 -33.95 34.05
CA PRO A 143 -15.92 -34.44 35.31
C PRO A 143 -15.74 -35.96 35.26
N THR A 144 -14.56 -36.44 35.64
CA THR A 144 -14.29 -37.84 35.86
C THR A 144 -14.87 -38.26 37.20
N ASP A 145 -15.92 -39.12 37.14
CA ASP A 145 -16.41 -39.85 38.29
C ASP A 145 -15.30 -40.78 38.80
N GLY A 146 -14.86 -40.55 40.04
CA GLY A 146 -13.94 -41.43 40.74
C GLY A 146 -14.67 -42.67 41.30
N PRO A 147 -14.00 -43.80 41.36
CA PRO A 147 -14.63 -45.03 41.87
C PRO A 147 -14.82 -45.01 43.39
N ALA A 148 -16.02 -45.48 43.82
CA ALA A 148 -16.39 -45.64 45.19
C ALA A 148 -15.53 -46.71 45.89
N ASP A 149 -15.00 -46.37 47.07
CA ASP A 149 -14.32 -47.28 47.97
C ASP A 149 -15.30 -48.30 48.58
N PRO A 150 -14.92 -49.56 48.68
CA PRO A 150 -15.70 -50.55 49.47
C PRO A 150 -15.40 -50.46 50.96
N MET A 151 -16.48 -50.41 51.76
CA MET A 151 -16.42 -50.44 53.18
C MET A 151 -15.94 -51.83 53.71
N PRO A 152 -15.15 -51.88 54.79
CA PRO A 152 -14.75 -53.13 55.43
C PRO A 152 -15.82 -53.60 56.38
N THR A 153 -16.00 -54.92 56.44
CA THR A 153 -16.69 -55.70 57.46
C THR A 153 -15.88 -55.83 58.74
#